data_5dd926c6f6c545936b6c1c07809f3989
#
_entry.id   5dd926c6f6c545936b6c1c07809f3989
#
_cell.length_a   1.000
_cell.length_b   1.000
_cell.length_c   1.000
_cell.angle_alpha   90.00
_cell.angle_beta   90.00
_cell.angle_gamma   90.00
#
_symmetry.space_group_name_H-M   'P 1'
#
loop_
_entity.id
_entity.type
_entity.pdbx_description
1 polymer ?
#
loop_
_entity_poly.entity_id
_entity_poly.type
_entity_poly.pdbx_seq_one_letter_code
_entity_poly.pdbx_strand_id
1 'polypeptide(L)'
;MITVLCVEDERDVRELIAEELEEAGIRVLQAENGKEGLDKILTHRPDIVISDITMPEMDGISMLGELQINHPQFSNMPFLFLTALADREKMIEGLGAGAESYLTKPIDFDVLMAKIHGLVVRIENRVAAGLEF
;
A
#
# COMPACT_ATOMS: atom_id res chain seq x y z
N MET A 1 -11.96 12.26 2.37
CA MET A 1 -12.12 10.81 2.18
C MET A 1 -10.76 10.16 1.98
N ILE A 2 -10.48 9.12 2.72
CA ILE A 2 -9.21 8.39 2.57
C ILE A 2 -9.26 7.54 1.30
N THR A 3 -8.17 7.58 0.54
CA THR A 3 -8.00 6.80 -0.68
C THR A 3 -6.84 5.83 -0.50
N VAL A 4 -7.09 4.54 -0.76
CA VAL A 4 -6.09 3.48 -0.71
C VAL A 4 -5.87 2.95 -2.13
N LEU A 5 -4.61 2.81 -2.53
CA LEU A 5 -4.25 2.11 -3.75
C LEU A 5 -3.90 0.67 -3.39
N CYS A 6 -4.56 -0.28 -4.04
CA CYS A 6 -4.26 -1.72 -3.91
C CYS A 6 -3.58 -2.21 -5.18
N VAL A 7 -2.33 -2.65 -5.05
CA VAL A 7 -1.51 -3.16 -6.14
C VAL A 7 -1.32 -4.66 -5.93
N GLU A 8 -1.97 -5.47 -6.75
CA GLU A 8 -1.99 -6.92 -6.65
C GLU A 8 -2.23 -7.52 -8.03
N ASP A 9 -1.41 -8.45 -8.47
CA ASP A 9 -1.55 -9.07 -9.78
C ASP A 9 -2.66 -10.14 -9.84
N GLU A 10 -3.01 -10.75 -8.71
CA GLU A 10 -4.14 -11.68 -8.65
C GLU A 10 -5.45 -10.91 -8.54
N ARG A 11 -6.24 -10.93 -9.59
CA ARG A 11 -7.49 -10.17 -9.69
C ARG A 11 -8.46 -10.46 -8.55
N ASP A 12 -8.66 -11.74 -8.21
CA ASP A 12 -9.62 -12.12 -7.19
C ASP A 12 -9.22 -11.60 -5.81
N VAL A 13 -7.95 -11.65 -5.48
CA VAL A 13 -7.41 -11.11 -4.22
C VAL A 13 -7.55 -9.60 -4.20
N ARG A 14 -7.19 -8.94 -5.30
CA ARG A 14 -7.26 -7.47 -5.42
C ARG A 14 -8.71 -6.98 -5.27
N GLU A 15 -9.66 -7.63 -5.94
CA GLU A 15 -11.08 -7.24 -5.85
C GLU A 15 -11.66 -7.47 -4.46
N LEU A 16 -11.25 -8.55 -3.80
CA LEU A 16 -11.71 -8.85 -2.45
C LEU A 16 -11.21 -7.82 -1.44
N ILE A 17 -9.94 -7.42 -1.54
CA ILE A 17 -9.38 -6.34 -0.71
C ILE A 17 -10.16 -5.05 -0.95
N ALA A 18 -10.42 -4.71 -2.21
CA ALA A 18 -11.16 -3.51 -2.57
C ALA A 18 -12.56 -3.51 -1.96
N GLU A 19 -13.28 -4.62 -2.05
CA GLU A 19 -14.62 -4.76 -1.46
C GLU A 19 -14.61 -4.53 0.05
N GLU A 20 -13.69 -5.16 0.77
CA GLU A 20 -13.59 -5.00 2.22
C GLU A 20 -13.33 -3.56 2.63
N LEU A 21 -12.44 -2.88 1.93
CA LEU A 21 -12.11 -1.47 2.21
C LEU A 21 -13.28 -0.54 1.85
N GLU A 22 -13.93 -0.78 0.72
CA GLU A 22 -15.07 0.02 0.29
C GLU A 22 -16.26 -0.11 1.24
N GLU A 23 -16.50 -1.28 1.80
CA GLU A 23 -17.51 -1.49 2.84
C GLU A 23 -17.23 -0.66 4.09
N ALA A 24 -15.98 -0.37 4.37
CA ALA A 24 -15.56 0.49 5.49
C ALA A 24 -15.57 1.98 5.15
N GLY A 25 -16.05 2.36 3.97
CA GLY A 25 -16.13 3.75 3.54
C GLY A 25 -14.83 4.33 2.97
N ILE A 26 -13.91 3.47 2.57
CA ILE A 26 -12.61 3.88 2.00
C ILE A 26 -12.72 3.82 0.47
N ARG A 27 -12.20 4.85 -0.19
CA ARG A 27 -12.08 4.84 -1.65
C ARG A 27 -10.88 3.99 -2.05
N VAL A 28 -11.07 3.07 -3.00
CA VAL A 28 -10.01 2.18 -3.44
C VAL A 28 -9.70 2.37 -4.92
N LEU A 29 -8.42 2.53 -5.22
CA LEU A 29 -7.87 2.44 -6.56
C LEU A 29 -7.19 1.09 -6.70
N GLN A 30 -7.18 0.52 -7.90
CA GLN A 30 -6.61 -0.81 -8.14
C GLN A 30 -5.55 -0.74 -9.24
N ALA A 31 -4.48 -1.55 -9.09
CA ALA A 31 -3.43 -1.72 -10.08
C ALA A 31 -2.98 -3.17 -10.10
N GLU A 32 -2.52 -3.65 -11.26
CA GLU A 32 -2.14 -5.04 -11.47
C GLU A 32 -0.65 -5.32 -11.25
N ASN A 33 0.16 -4.29 -11.26
CA ASN A 33 1.62 -4.40 -11.10
C ASN A 33 2.20 -3.08 -10.59
N GLY A 34 3.49 -3.09 -10.27
CA GLY A 34 4.15 -1.91 -9.71
C GLY A 34 4.23 -0.74 -10.68
N LYS A 35 4.32 -1.00 -11.97
CA LYS A 35 4.38 0.07 -12.97
C LYS A 35 3.06 0.82 -13.07
N GLU A 36 1.96 0.08 -13.13
CA GLU A 36 0.61 0.66 -13.12
C GLU A 36 0.34 1.35 -11.78
N GLY A 37 0.79 0.73 -10.67
CA GLY A 37 0.70 1.31 -9.34
C GLY A 37 1.41 2.65 -9.23
N LEU A 38 2.63 2.73 -9.75
CA LEU A 38 3.41 3.97 -9.77
C LEU A 38 2.67 5.08 -10.55
N ASP A 39 2.13 4.76 -11.72
CA ASP A 39 1.36 5.72 -12.51
C ASP A 39 0.16 6.24 -11.73
N LYS A 40 -0.55 5.38 -11.02
CA LYS A 40 -1.70 5.78 -10.20
C LYS A 40 -1.31 6.61 -8.99
N ILE A 41 -0.19 6.32 -8.37
CA ILE A 41 0.35 7.16 -7.28
C ILE A 41 0.61 8.58 -7.79
N LEU A 42 1.29 8.70 -8.90
CA LEU A 42 1.64 10.01 -9.46
C LEU A 42 0.42 10.81 -9.91
N THR A 43 -0.60 10.12 -10.43
CA THR A 43 -1.82 10.76 -10.96
C THR A 43 -2.84 11.08 -9.86
N HIS A 44 -3.06 10.14 -8.94
CA HIS A 44 -4.18 10.23 -7.98
C HIS A 44 -3.77 10.53 -6.55
N ARG A 45 -2.51 10.44 -6.21
CA ARG A 45 -1.96 10.73 -4.87
C ARG A 45 -2.76 10.05 -3.75
N PRO A 46 -2.78 8.71 -3.69
CA PRO A 46 -3.50 8.01 -2.62
C PRO A 46 -2.87 8.30 -1.26
N ASP A 47 -3.61 8.04 -0.21
CA ASP A 47 -3.14 8.25 1.16
C ASP A 47 -2.34 7.07 1.68
N ILE A 48 -2.65 5.87 1.22
CA ILE A 48 -2.04 4.61 1.65
C ILE A 48 -1.89 3.70 0.44
N VAL A 49 -0.79 2.94 0.38
CA VAL A 49 -0.59 1.92 -0.64
C VAL A 49 -0.52 0.55 0.02
N ILE A 50 -1.35 -0.37 -0.45
CA ILE A 50 -1.26 -1.80 -0.16
C ILE A 50 -0.70 -2.44 -1.42
N SER A 51 0.41 -3.17 -1.32
CA SER A 51 1.05 -3.77 -2.49
C SER A 51 1.58 -5.16 -2.21
N ASP A 52 1.36 -6.06 -3.14
CA ASP A 52 2.11 -7.31 -3.16
C ASP A 52 3.59 -6.99 -3.40
N ILE A 53 4.46 -7.82 -2.87
CA ILE A 53 5.90 -7.68 -3.11
C ILE A 53 6.25 -8.21 -4.50
N THR A 54 5.85 -9.44 -4.81
CA THR A 54 6.21 -10.09 -6.07
C THR A 54 5.12 -9.93 -7.12
N MET A 55 5.42 -9.18 -8.16
CA MET A 55 4.50 -8.91 -9.27
C MET A 55 5.26 -8.84 -10.58
N PRO A 56 4.61 -9.10 -11.74
CA PRO A 56 5.25 -8.91 -13.04
C PRO A 56 5.53 -7.43 -13.32
N GLU A 57 6.38 -7.14 -14.27
CA GLU A 57 6.78 -5.81 -14.74
C GLU A 57 7.62 -5.03 -13.74
N MET A 58 7.07 -4.69 -12.59
CA MET A 58 7.76 -4.03 -11.50
C MET A 58 7.22 -4.56 -10.18
N ASP A 59 8.09 -5.06 -9.31
CA ASP A 59 7.67 -5.54 -8.00
C ASP A 59 7.43 -4.38 -7.01
N GLY A 60 6.85 -4.71 -5.85
CA GLY A 60 6.46 -3.70 -4.86
C GLY A 60 7.64 -2.96 -4.26
N ILE A 61 8.76 -3.65 -4.04
CA ILE A 61 9.96 -3.02 -3.46
C ILE A 61 10.58 -2.06 -4.46
N SER A 62 10.64 -2.43 -5.73
CA SER A 62 11.12 -1.55 -6.80
C SER A 62 10.23 -0.33 -6.96
N MET A 63 8.92 -0.48 -6.84
CA MET A 63 7.97 0.64 -6.88
C MET A 63 8.23 1.62 -5.73
N LEU A 64 8.41 1.11 -4.52
CA LEU A 64 8.73 1.94 -3.35
C LEU A 64 10.06 2.67 -3.55
N GLY A 65 11.09 1.96 -4.02
CA GLY A 65 12.40 2.54 -4.29
C GLY A 65 12.35 3.66 -5.33
N GLU A 66 11.58 3.46 -6.38
CA GLU A 66 11.39 4.48 -7.43
C GLU A 66 10.77 5.76 -6.87
N LEU A 67 9.77 5.60 -6.00
CA LEU A 67 9.14 6.75 -5.34
C LEU A 67 10.12 7.49 -4.46
N GLN A 68 10.90 6.79 -3.67
CA GLN A 68 11.85 7.41 -2.73
C GLN A 68 12.98 8.14 -3.44
N ILE A 69 13.45 7.62 -4.56
CA ILE A 69 14.56 8.20 -5.31
C ILE A 69 14.10 9.34 -6.21
N ASN A 70 13.06 9.14 -6.99
CA ASN A 70 12.65 10.05 -8.04
C ASN A 70 11.42 10.90 -7.71
N HIS A 71 10.69 10.57 -6.65
CA HIS A 71 9.47 11.27 -6.25
C HIS A 71 9.43 11.50 -4.74
N PRO A 72 10.38 12.27 -4.18
CA PRO A 72 10.52 12.43 -2.73
C PRO A 72 9.29 13.06 -2.05
N GLN A 73 8.42 13.74 -2.80
CA GLN A 73 7.16 14.25 -2.28
C GLN A 73 6.24 13.14 -1.75
N PHE A 74 6.46 11.89 -2.15
CA PHE A 74 5.70 10.73 -1.67
C PHE A 74 6.45 9.90 -0.64
N SER A 75 7.60 10.37 -0.13
CA SER A 75 8.46 9.59 0.78
C SER A 75 7.78 9.21 2.10
N ASN A 76 6.76 9.95 2.52
CA ASN A 76 6.03 9.70 3.76
C ASN A 76 4.73 8.90 3.54
N MET A 77 4.44 8.50 2.31
CA MET A 77 3.26 7.70 2.01
C MET A 77 3.40 6.31 2.61
N PRO A 78 2.46 5.88 3.47
CA PRO A 78 2.54 4.55 4.07
C PRO A 78 2.39 3.43 3.04
N PHE A 79 3.33 2.50 3.04
CA PHE A 79 3.30 1.28 2.25
C PHE A 79 3.08 0.08 3.16
N LEU A 80 2.06 -0.70 2.86
CA LEU A 80 1.76 -1.95 3.54
C LEU A 80 1.94 -3.08 2.53
N PHE A 81 2.95 -3.92 2.73
CA PHE A 81 3.23 -5.02 1.80
C PHE A 81 2.44 -6.28 2.14
N LEU A 82 1.99 -6.97 1.09
CA LEU A 82 1.43 -8.31 1.15
C LEU A 82 2.52 -9.29 0.71
N THR A 83 2.75 -10.35 1.48
CA THR A 83 3.85 -11.25 1.20
C THR A 83 3.46 -12.70 1.47
N ALA A 84 3.95 -13.63 0.64
CA ALA A 84 3.88 -15.04 0.96
C ALA A 84 4.91 -15.37 2.06
N LEU A 85 4.64 -16.39 2.87
CA LEU A 85 5.55 -16.82 3.94
C LEU A 85 6.95 -17.15 3.42
N ALA A 86 7.05 -17.62 2.18
CA ALA A 86 8.31 -17.95 1.53
C ALA A 86 9.17 -16.73 1.20
N ASP A 87 8.61 -15.52 1.21
CA ASP A 87 9.28 -14.28 0.79
C ASP A 87 9.86 -13.50 1.98
N ARG A 88 10.26 -14.19 3.03
CA ARG A 88 10.79 -13.55 4.24
C ARG A 88 11.93 -12.57 3.97
N GLU A 89 12.87 -12.93 3.11
CA GLU A 89 14.01 -12.06 2.77
C GLU A 89 13.57 -10.78 2.09
N LYS A 90 12.60 -10.88 1.18
CA LYS A 90 12.01 -9.72 0.52
C LYS A 90 11.22 -8.85 1.48
N MET A 91 10.56 -9.45 2.45
CA MET A 91 9.86 -8.72 3.51
C MET A 91 10.83 -7.88 4.33
N ILE A 92 11.96 -8.46 4.73
CA ILE A 92 13.00 -7.75 5.48
C ILE A 92 13.56 -6.61 4.64
N GLU A 93 13.82 -6.85 3.36
CA GLU A 93 14.28 -5.83 2.42
C GLU A 93 13.27 -4.67 2.31
N GLY A 94 11.97 -4.99 2.19
CA GLY A 94 10.91 -3.99 2.10
C GLY A 94 10.80 -3.12 3.35
N LEU A 95 10.90 -3.72 4.53
CA LEU A 95 10.90 -2.97 5.79
C LEU A 95 12.13 -2.09 5.90
N GLY A 96 13.29 -2.60 5.51
CA GLY A 96 14.53 -1.84 5.47
C GLY A 96 14.50 -0.70 4.46
N ALA A 97 13.70 -0.83 3.40
CA ALA A 97 13.51 0.22 2.39
C ALA A 97 12.50 1.30 2.82
N GLY A 98 11.83 1.13 3.96
CA GLY A 98 10.92 2.13 4.49
C GLY A 98 9.44 1.78 4.43
N ALA A 99 9.08 0.52 4.18
CA ALA A 99 7.69 0.09 4.27
C ALA A 99 7.17 0.24 5.70
N GLU A 100 5.92 0.64 5.84
CA GLU A 100 5.27 0.84 7.14
C GLU A 100 5.10 -0.48 7.88
N SER A 101 4.64 -1.51 7.18
CA SER A 101 4.34 -2.80 7.76
C SER A 101 4.14 -3.83 6.65
N TYR A 102 3.81 -5.05 7.02
CA TYR A 102 3.48 -6.12 6.08
C TYR A 102 2.39 -7.02 6.64
N LEU A 103 1.74 -7.76 5.76
CA LEU A 103 0.81 -8.83 6.08
C LEU A 103 1.18 -10.07 5.29
N THR A 104 1.14 -11.23 5.94
CA THR A 104 1.36 -12.50 5.24
C THR A 104 0.07 -13.01 4.59
N LYS A 105 0.21 -13.65 3.43
CA LYS A 105 -0.90 -14.36 2.77
C LYS A 105 -1.03 -15.77 3.35
N PRO A 106 -2.24 -16.29 3.52
CA PRO A 106 -3.54 -15.71 3.17
C PRO A 106 -3.89 -14.54 4.10
N ILE A 107 -4.55 -13.53 3.54
CA ILE A 107 -4.81 -12.28 4.25
C ILE A 107 -5.88 -12.49 5.34
N ASP A 108 -5.55 -12.07 6.56
CA ASP A 108 -6.52 -11.91 7.63
C ASP A 108 -7.10 -10.50 7.52
N PHE A 109 -8.36 -10.39 7.09
CA PHE A 109 -8.99 -9.09 6.85
C PHE A 109 -9.20 -8.29 8.12
N ASP A 110 -9.37 -8.92 9.27
CA ASP A 110 -9.48 -8.21 10.54
C ASP A 110 -8.15 -7.51 10.89
N VAL A 111 -7.03 -8.19 10.64
CA VAL A 111 -5.70 -7.61 10.84
C VAL A 111 -5.45 -6.49 9.83
N LEU A 112 -5.80 -6.71 8.56
CA LEU A 112 -5.68 -5.68 7.53
C LEU A 112 -6.46 -4.42 7.91
N MET A 113 -7.71 -4.58 8.30
CA MET A 113 -8.56 -3.44 8.66
C MET A 113 -8.05 -2.71 9.90
N ALA A 114 -7.52 -3.44 10.90
CA ALA A 114 -6.93 -2.82 12.08
C ALA A 114 -5.70 -1.98 11.71
N LYS A 115 -4.83 -2.47 10.84
CA LYS A 115 -3.66 -1.72 10.36
C LYS A 115 -4.06 -0.49 9.57
N ILE A 116 -5.02 -0.62 8.67
CA ILE A 116 -5.54 0.51 7.87
C ILE A 116 -6.19 1.56 8.79
N HIS A 117 -7.00 1.12 9.75
CA HIS A 117 -7.63 2.03 10.71
C HIS A 117 -6.58 2.84 11.48
N GLY A 118 -5.52 2.21 11.96
CA GLY A 118 -4.43 2.88 12.65
C GLY A 118 -3.74 3.92 11.77
N LEU A 119 -3.53 3.63 10.51
CA LEU A 119 -2.95 4.57 9.55
C LEU A 119 -3.89 5.74 9.27
N VAL A 120 -5.19 5.48 9.11
CA VAL A 120 -6.20 6.52 8.88
C VAL A 120 -6.24 7.49 10.05
N VAL A 121 -6.27 6.99 11.28
CA VAL A 121 -6.28 7.83 12.49
C VAL A 121 -5.03 8.72 12.52
N ARG A 122 -3.86 8.16 12.22
CA ARG A 122 -2.61 8.91 12.20
C ARG A 122 -2.61 10.00 11.13
N ILE A 123 -3.12 9.71 9.93
CA ILE A 123 -3.24 10.68 8.84
C ILE A 123 -4.19 11.80 9.23
N GLU A 124 -5.36 11.47 9.76
CA GLU A 124 -6.36 12.46 10.18
C GLU A 124 -5.84 13.35 11.30
N ASN A 125 -5.10 12.79 12.25
CA ASN A 125 -4.46 13.56 13.32
C ASN A 125 -3.42 14.53 12.78
N ARG A 126 -2.66 14.16 11.77
CA ARG A 126 -1.70 15.07 11.12
C ARG A 126 -2.39 16.23 10.42
N VAL A 127 -3.46 15.94 9.70
CA VAL A 127 -4.25 16.98 9.02
C VAL A 127 -4.86 17.93 10.05
N ALA A 128 -5.44 17.40 11.13
CA ALA A 128 -6.03 18.21 12.21
C ALA A 128 -4.99 19.09 12.93
N ALA A 129 -3.73 18.64 12.99
CA ALA A 129 -2.64 19.40 13.59
C ALA A 129 -2.02 20.42 12.60
N GLY A 130 -2.51 20.48 11.36
CA GLY A 130 -1.97 21.38 10.32
C GLY A 130 -0.64 20.90 9.73
N LEU A 131 -0.28 19.63 9.90
CA LEU A 131 0.95 19.06 9.34
C LEU A 131 0.71 18.53 7.94
N GLU A 132 1.70 18.71 7.06
CA GLU A 132 1.67 18.18 5.70
C GLU A 132 2.60 16.97 5.59
N PHE A 133 2.27 16.08 4.66
CA PHE A 133 3.09 14.91 4.35
C PHE A 133 4.24 15.26 3.42
#